data_fcd237d109ab8185bc6ce0cd621b6565
#
_entry.id   fcd237d109ab8185bc6ce0cd621b6565
#
_cell.length_a   1.000
_cell.length_b   1.000
_cell.length_c   1.000
_cell.angle_alpha   90.00
_cell.angle_beta   90.00
_cell.angle_gamma   90.00
#
_symmetry.space_group_name_H-M   'P 1'
#
loop_
_entity.id
_entity.type
_entity.pdbx_description
1 polymer ?
#
loop_
_entity_poly.entity_id
_entity_poly.type
_entity_poly.pdbx_seq_one_letter_code
_entity_poly.pdbx_strand_id
1 'polypeptide(L)'
;LSREDHNITVIDTKAERIRDITERCDVMGINGNGAIRSVQMEAGVEEADLLIAVTDSDELNLLCCLIAKKAGRTCQTIARVRNPHYSKEAAFLKDELGLAMVINPELAAAFEIARLLKYPKAIKVETFAKGRAELLKFRVTDGNPLVGCQLKDIPSKLHCDILICTVERGEDVAIPDGNFTILSGDLISVVSTSKNIQQFFRKMGMASARVKNSMIIGGGSTSYYLAKQLLANGIQVKIVEKNKE
;
A
#
# COMPACT_ATOMS: atom_id res chain seq x y z
N LEU A 1 -12.43 -11.42 -6.93
CA LEU A 1 -13.86 -11.45 -6.57
C LEU A 1 -14.63 -12.48 -7.44
N SER A 2 -14.68 -12.36 -8.79
CA SER A 2 -15.44 -13.34 -9.62
C SER A 2 -14.92 -14.78 -9.49
N ARG A 3 -13.64 -14.99 -9.15
CA ARG A 3 -13.06 -16.31 -8.88
C ARG A 3 -13.34 -16.81 -7.45
N GLU A 4 -14.02 -16.04 -6.65
CA GLU A 4 -14.33 -16.31 -5.23
C GLU A 4 -15.85 -16.38 -5.01
N ASP A 5 -16.60 -16.73 -6.07
CA ASP A 5 -18.06 -16.93 -6.09
C ASP A 5 -18.89 -15.69 -5.66
N HIS A 6 -18.37 -14.49 -5.94
CA HIS A 6 -19.14 -13.26 -5.77
C HIS A 6 -19.91 -12.88 -7.04
N ASN A 7 -21.17 -12.51 -6.89
CA ASN A 7 -21.98 -11.94 -7.95
C ASN A 7 -21.51 -10.50 -8.24
N ILE A 8 -21.05 -10.23 -9.45
CA ILE A 8 -20.47 -8.94 -9.81
C ILE A 8 -21.21 -8.35 -11.00
N THR A 9 -21.64 -7.09 -10.89
CA THR A 9 -22.12 -6.27 -11.99
C THR A 9 -21.11 -5.15 -12.25
N VAL A 10 -20.69 -5.00 -13.52
CA VAL A 10 -19.77 -3.94 -13.96
C VAL A 10 -20.53 -2.93 -14.79
N ILE A 11 -20.39 -1.65 -14.47
CA ILE A 11 -20.97 -0.53 -15.21
C ILE A 11 -19.81 0.26 -15.85
N ASP A 12 -19.85 0.45 -17.17
CA ASP A 12 -18.95 1.36 -17.90
C ASP A 12 -19.72 2.03 -19.05
N THR A 13 -19.33 3.27 -19.37
CA THR A 13 -19.91 4.01 -20.51
C THR A 13 -19.43 3.49 -21.85
N LYS A 14 -18.34 2.72 -21.90
CA LYS A 14 -17.75 2.15 -23.11
C LYS A 14 -18.17 0.69 -23.26
N ALA A 15 -19.04 0.43 -24.24
CA ALA A 15 -19.53 -0.93 -24.52
C ALA A 15 -18.41 -1.94 -24.85
N GLU A 16 -17.29 -1.47 -25.41
CA GLU A 16 -16.12 -2.30 -25.68
C GLU A 16 -15.49 -2.84 -24.38
N ARG A 17 -15.33 -1.98 -23.37
CA ARG A 17 -14.82 -2.40 -22.06
C ARG A 17 -15.72 -3.41 -21.36
N ILE A 18 -17.05 -3.22 -21.51
CA ILE A 18 -18.03 -4.17 -20.97
C ILE A 18 -17.85 -5.53 -21.64
N ARG A 19 -17.76 -5.60 -22.97
CA ARG A 19 -17.50 -6.86 -23.67
C ARG A 19 -16.21 -7.52 -23.23
N ASP A 20 -15.10 -6.78 -23.20
CA ASP A 20 -13.81 -7.32 -22.79
C ASP A 20 -13.83 -7.92 -21.37
N ILE A 21 -14.52 -7.29 -20.43
CA ILE A 21 -14.57 -7.79 -19.05
C ILE A 21 -15.48 -9.01 -18.91
N THR A 22 -16.63 -9.03 -19.61
CA THR A 22 -17.57 -10.15 -19.58
C THR A 22 -17.03 -11.40 -20.32
N GLU A 23 -16.15 -11.22 -21.31
CA GLU A 23 -15.46 -12.34 -21.97
C GLU A 23 -14.36 -12.97 -21.09
N ARG A 24 -13.76 -12.18 -20.19
CA ARG A 24 -12.63 -12.64 -19.35
C ARG A 24 -13.03 -13.07 -17.95
N CYS A 25 -14.14 -12.58 -17.47
CA CYS A 25 -14.60 -12.78 -16.10
C CYS A 25 -16.09 -13.13 -16.11
N ASP A 26 -16.48 -13.96 -15.16
CA ASP A 26 -17.90 -14.25 -14.93
C ASP A 26 -18.52 -13.06 -14.16
N VAL A 27 -19.04 -12.11 -14.94
CA VAL A 27 -19.64 -10.86 -14.41
C VAL A 27 -20.78 -10.41 -15.33
N MET A 28 -21.78 -9.76 -14.76
CA MET A 28 -22.80 -9.05 -15.52
C MET A 28 -22.26 -7.70 -15.98
N GLY A 29 -22.54 -7.29 -17.21
CA GLY A 29 -22.10 -6.01 -17.77
C GLY A 29 -23.28 -5.10 -18.12
N ILE A 30 -23.24 -3.84 -17.69
CA ILE A 30 -24.23 -2.80 -18.02
C ILE A 30 -23.50 -1.63 -18.69
N ASN A 31 -23.94 -1.28 -19.89
CA ASN A 31 -23.41 -0.11 -20.58
C ASN A 31 -24.19 1.15 -20.16
N GLY A 32 -23.52 2.01 -19.37
CA GLY A 32 -24.17 3.21 -18.87
C GLY A 32 -23.26 4.06 -17.96
N ASN A 33 -23.79 5.21 -17.54
CA ASN A 33 -23.09 6.07 -16.59
C ASN A 33 -23.49 5.69 -15.16
N GLY A 34 -22.52 5.21 -14.37
CA GLY A 34 -22.71 4.80 -12.99
C GLY A 34 -23.20 5.92 -12.02
N ALA A 35 -23.14 7.18 -12.41
CA ALA A 35 -23.72 8.27 -11.65
C ALA A 35 -25.22 8.50 -11.95
N ILE A 36 -25.84 7.70 -12.81
CA ILE A 36 -27.29 7.77 -13.08
C ILE A 36 -28.01 6.74 -12.22
N ARG A 37 -28.95 7.19 -11.39
CA ARG A 37 -29.68 6.34 -10.45
C ARG A 37 -30.38 5.15 -11.16
N SER A 38 -31.03 5.37 -12.33
CA SER A 38 -31.69 4.29 -13.04
C SER A 38 -30.72 3.20 -13.52
N VAL A 39 -29.50 3.56 -13.92
CA VAL A 39 -28.46 2.62 -14.31
C VAL A 39 -27.96 1.80 -13.09
N GLN A 40 -27.81 2.44 -11.92
CA GLN A 40 -27.48 1.72 -10.70
C GLN A 40 -28.61 0.78 -10.26
N MET A 41 -29.89 1.19 -10.44
CA MET A 41 -31.03 0.34 -10.13
C MET A 41 -31.08 -0.88 -11.05
N GLU A 42 -30.86 -0.70 -12.35
CA GLU A 42 -30.73 -1.79 -13.32
C GLU A 42 -29.59 -2.75 -12.95
N ALA A 43 -28.51 -2.22 -12.39
CA ALA A 43 -27.37 -2.98 -11.89
C ALA A 43 -27.61 -3.71 -10.54
N GLY A 44 -28.78 -3.56 -9.94
CA GLY A 44 -29.12 -4.22 -8.68
C GLY A 44 -28.56 -3.54 -7.43
N VAL A 45 -28.33 -2.21 -7.44
CA VAL A 45 -27.71 -1.50 -6.30
C VAL A 45 -28.49 -1.62 -5.00
N GLU A 46 -29.81 -1.87 -5.06
CA GLU A 46 -30.67 -2.02 -3.87
C GLU A 46 -30.32 -3.27 -3.04
N GLU A 47 -29.85 -4.32 -3.73
CA GLU A 47 -29.49 -5.61 -3.13
C GLU A 47 -27.95 -5.77 -3.00
N ALA A 48 -27.20 -4.79 -3.51
CA ALA A 48 -25.74 -4.87 -3.49
C ALA A 48 -25.17 -4.68 -2.07
N ASP A 49 -24.29 -5.56 -1.64
CA ASP A 49 -23.52 -5.43 -0.41
C ASP A 49 -22.44 -4.36 -0.53
N LEU A 50 -21.84 -4.23 -1.73
CA LEU A 50 -20.70 -3.37 -1.96
C LEU A 50 -20.75 -2.71 -3.35
N LEU A 51 -20.52 -1.39 -3.39
CA LEU A 51 -20.25 -0.65 -4.61
C LEU A 51 -18.84 -0.08 -4.58
N ILE A 52 -18.08 -0.31 -5.65
CA ILE A 52 -16.72 0.22 -5.83
C ILE A 52 -16.70 1.16 -7.04
N ALA A 53 -16.47 2.45 -6.82
CA ALA A 53 -16.39 3.45 -7.87
C ALA A 53 -14.92 3.76 -8.21
N VAL A 54 -14.49 3.40 -9.42
CA VAL A 54 -13.09 3.49 -9.87
C VAL A 54 -12.96 4.09 -11.28
N THR A 55 -13.85 5.02 -11.62
CA THR A 55 -13.84 5.75 -12.90
C THR A 55 -12.66 6.73 -12.99
N ASP A 56 -12.49 7.40 -14.11
CA ASP A 56 -11.39 8.35 -14.32
C ASP A 56 -11.56 9.71 -13.60
N SER A 57 -12.74 10.00 -13.00
CA SER A 57 -13.01 11.23 -12.22
C SER A 57 -13.28 10.90 -10.77
N ASP A 58 -12.59 11.60 -9.87
CA ASP A 58 -12.79 11.50 -8.43
C ASP A 58 -14.21 11.96 -8.03
N GLU A 59 -14.68 13.06 -8.65
CA GLU A 59 -16.01 13.62 -8.41
C GLU A 59 -17.09 12.62 -8.83
N LEU A 60 -16.92 11.97 -9.99
CA LEU A 60 -17.83 10.94 -10.47
C LEU A 60 -17.86 9.73 -9.52
N ASN A 61 -16.71 9.31 -9.02
CA ASN A 61 -16.60 8.22 -8.05
C ASN A 61 -17.35 8.54 -6.75
N LEU A 62 -17.18 9.75 -6.23
CA LEU A 62 -17.89 10.20 -5.04
C LEU A 62 -19.41 10.29 -5.28
N LEU A 63 -19.82 10.80 -6.44
CA LEU A 63 -21.23 10.89 -6.81
C LEU A 63 -21.88 9.51 -6.97
N CYS A 64 -21.20 8.56 -7.63
CA CYS A 64 -21.66 7.18 -7.73
C CYS A 64 -21.91 6.57 -6.35
N CYS A 65 -20.97 6.74 -5.42
CA CYS A 65 -21.09 6.24 -4.05
C CYS A 65 -22.26 6.92 -3.29
N LEU A 66 -22.44 8.23 -3.44
CA LEU A 66 -23.51 8.95 -2.80
C LEU A 66 -24.89 8.46 -3.27
N ILE A 67 -25.07 8.25 -4.58
CA ILE A 67 -26.32 7.75 -5.16
C ILE A 67 -26.58 6.32 -4.66
N ALA A 68 -25.58 5.44 -4.69
CA ALA A 68 -25.73 4.08 -4.18
C ALA A 68 -26.11 4.04 -2.71
N LYS A 69 -25.51 4.89 -1.89
CA LYS A 69 -25.85 5.01 -0.47
C LYS A 69 -27.28 5.45 -0.21
N LYS A 70 -27.86 6.23 -1.13
CA LYS A 70 -29.26 6.68 -1.05
C LYS A 70 -30.24 5.66 -1.66
N ALA A 71 -29.80 4.84 -2.60
CA ALA A 71 -30.61 3.82 -3.27
C ALA A 71 -30.64 2.50 -2.46
N GLY A 72 -29.48 2.01 -2.00
CA GLY A 72 -29.37 0.78 -1.22
C GLY A 72 -29.26 1.05 0.28
N ARG A 73 -30.05 0.33 1.09
CA ARG A 73 -30.09 0.54 2.55
C ARG A 73 -28.82 0.06 3.26
N THR A 74 -28.18 -0.98 2.76
CA THR A 74 -27.04 -1.67 3.40
C THR A 74 -25.74 -1.58 2.60
N CYS A 75 -25.78 -1.03 1.38
CA CYS A 75 -24.65 -0.99 0.46
C CYS A 75 -23.44 -0.26 1.07
N GLN A 76 -22.34 -0.98 1.22
CA GLN A 76 -21.04 -0.38 1.52
C GLN A 76 -20.49 0.28 0.27
N THR A 77 -19.83 1.43 0.40
CA THR A 77 -19.33 2.17 -0.77
C THR A 77 -17.85 2.48 -0.64
N ILE A 78 -17.11 2.22 -1.71
CA ILE A 78 -15.67 2.51 -1.82
C ILE A 78 -15.45 3.43 -3.01
N ALA A 79 -14.83 4.59 -2.78
CA ALA A 79 -14.49 5.55 -3.83
C ALA A 79 -12.98 5.64 -4.05
N ARG A 80 -12.55 5.60 -5.32
CA ARG A 80 -11.18 5.99 -5.70
C ARG A 80 -11.08 7.50 -5.75
N VAL A 81 -10.13 8.07 -5.00
CA VAL A 81 -9.85 9.51 -4.95
C VAL A 81 -8.34 9.73 -5.07
N ARG A 82 -7.90 10.25 -6.20
CA ARG A 82 -6.47 10.40 -6.56
C ARG A 82 -5.93 11.81 -6.38
N ASN A 83 -6.81 12.81 -6.55
CA ASN A 83 -6.42 14.22 -6.49
C ASN A 83 -5.82 14.55 -5.11
N PRO A 84 -4.61 15.14 -5.04
CA PRO A 84 -3.98 15.50 -3.79
C PRO A 84 -4.78 16.46 -2.90
N HIS A 85 -5.64 17.30 -3.46
CA HIS A 85 -6.50 18.19 -2.71
C HIS A 85 -7.58 17.40 -1.97
N TYR A 86 -8.30 16.51 -2.67
CA TYR A 86 -9.32 15.65 -2.05
C TYR A 86 -8.73 14.61 -1.09
N SER A 87 -7.54 14.10 -1.39
CA SER A 87 -6.88 13.13 -0.50
C SER A 87 -6.53 13.70 0.88
N LYS A 88 -6.32 15.01 1.00
CA LYS A 88 -6.12 15.68 2.29
C LYS A 88 -7.41 15.71 3.12
N GLU A 89 -8.54 15.73 2.47
CA GLU A 89 -9.88 15.80 3.05
C GLU A 89 -10.59 14.44 3.05
N ALA A 90 -9.84 13.35 2.78
CA ALA A 90 -10.42 12.01 2.63
C ALA A 90 -11.21 11.55 3.87
N ALA A 91 -10.80 11.93 5.07
CA ALA A 91 -11.53 11.62 6.30
C ALA A 91 -12.89 12.36 6.34
N PHE A 92 -12.90 13.65 6.04
CA PHE A 92 -14.11 14.44 5.94
C PHE A 92 -15.07 13.89 4.86
N LEU A 93 -14.55 13.64 3.64
CA LEU A 93 -15.36 13.08 2.56
C LEU A 93 -15.94 11.71 2.93
N LYS A 94 -15.14 10.87 3.60
CA LYS A 94 -15.58 9.56 4.06
C LYS A 94 -16.75 9.69 5.03
N ASP A 95 -16.64 10.57 6.02
CA ASP A 95 -17.63 10.70 7.09
C ASP A 95 -18.90 11.37 6.56
N GLU A 96 -18.80 12.48 5.82
CA GLU A 96 -19.96 13.23 5.29
C GLU A 96 -20.75 12.46 4.21
N LEU A 97 -20.03 11.71 3.35
CA LEU A 97 -20.69 10.90 2.32
C LEU A 97 -21.02 9.47 2.79
N GLY A 98 -20.67 9.13 4.03
CA GLY A 98 -20.92 7.81 4.61
C GLY A 98 -20.21 6.68 3.87
N LEU A 99 -18.98 6.93 3.34
CA LEU A 99 -18.22 5.93 2.61
C LEU A 99 -17.61 4.92 3.57
N ALA A 100 -17.58 3.64 3.19
CA ALA A 100 -16.85 2.63 3.94
C ALA A 100 -15.34 2.87 3.82
N MET A 101 -14.87 3.23 2.62
CA MET A 101 -13.46 3.46 2.34
C MET A 101 -13.25 4.47 1.21
N VAL A 102 -12.17 5.24 1.33
CA VAL A 102 -11.56 6.01 0.23
C VAL A 102 -10.22 5.39 -0.10
N ILE A 103 -9.98 5.07 -1.36
CA ILE A 103 -8.73 4.49 -1.84
C ILE A 103 -7.97 5.46 -2.75
N ASN A 104 -6.65 5.49 -2.61
CA ASN A 104 -5.74 6.23 -3.50
C ASN A 104 -4.57 5.31 -3.89
N PRO A 105 -4.69 4.56 -5.01
CA PRO A 105 -3.66 3.65 -5.46
C PRO A 105 -2.33 4.34 -5.78
N GLU A 106 -2.38 5.56 -6.30
CA GLU A 106 -1.19 6.35 -6.63
C GLU A 106 -0.39 6.74 -5.39
N LEU A 107 -1.08 7.12 -4.33
CA LEU A 107 -0.48 7.40 -3.03
C LEU A 107 0.10 6.11 -2.41
N ALA A 108 -0.63 5.01 -2.47
CA ALA A 108 -0.18 3.71 -1.97
C ALA A 108 1.09 3.25 -2.70
N ALA A 109 1.11 3.33 -4.04
CA ALA A 109 2.29 3.02 -4.85
C ALA A 109 3.48 3.92 -4.50
N ALA A 110 3.26 5.22 -4.31
CA ALA A 110 4.31 6.16 -3.90
C ALA A 110 4.91 5.82 -2.55
N PHE A 111 4.09 5.41 -1.57
CA PHE A 111 4.57 4.94 -0.28
C PHE A 111 5.42 3.67 -0.40
N GLU A 112 4.99 2.70 -1.22
CA GLU A 112 5.74 1.45 -1.43
C GLU A 112 7.11 1.72 -2.08
N ILE A 113 7.16 2.57 -3.13
CA ILE A 113 8.42 2.93 -3.78
C ILE A 113 9.35 3.65 -2.79
N ALA A 114 8.85 4.64 -2.04
CA ALA A 114 9.65 5.36 -1.05
C ALA A 114 10.19 4.42 0.05
N ARG A 115 9.41 3.43 0.45
CA ARG A 115 9.77 2.41 1.42
C ARG A 115 10.92 1.52 0.92
N LEU A 116 10.86 1.05 -0.33
CA LEU A 116 11.93 0.27 -0.96
C LEU A 116 13.24 1.06 -1.02
N LEU A 117 13.17 2.36 -1.31
CA LEU A 117 14.35 3.22 -1.33
C LEU A 117 14.93 3.48 0.07
N LYS A 118 14.08 3.43 1.10
CA LYS A 118 14.51 3.59 2.49
C LYS A 118 15.28 2.36 3.01
N TYR A 119 14.84 1.16 2.61
CA TYR A 119 15.39 -0.12 3.07
C TYR A 119 15.67 -1.09 1.90
N PRO A 120 16.66 -0.81 1.04
CA PRO A 120 16.87 -1.58 -0.19
C PRO A 120 17.25 -3.05 0.03
N LYS A 121 17.75 -3.41 1.22
CA LYS A 121 18.10 -4.78 1.57
C LYS A 121 16.99 -5.53 2.32
N ALA A 122 15.88 -4.86 2.62
CA ALA A 122 14.73 -5.50 3.23
C ALA A 122 13.91 -6.25 2.17
N ILE A 123 13.54 -7.48 2.48
CA ILE A 123 12.66 -8.31 1.64
C ILE A 123 11.22 -7.86 1.81
N LYS A 124 10.85 -7.51 3.05
CA LYS A 124 9.51 -7.05 3.40
C LYS A 124 9.61 -5.94 4.43
N VAL A 125 8.74 -4.95 4.30
CA VAL A 125 8.58 -3.88 5.29
C VAL A 125 7.09 -3.68 5.53
N GLU A 126 6.65 -3.74 6.77
CA GLU A 126 5.29 -3.44 7.16
C GLU A 126 5.30 -2.36 8.25
N THR A 127 4.26 -1.55 8.28
CA THR A 127 4.12 -0.49 9.27
C THR A 127 2.91 -0.75 10.14
N PHE A 128 3.06 -0.56 11.45
CA PHE A 128 2.01 -0.74 12.45
C PHE A 128 1.79 0.52 13.26
N ALA A 129 0.68 0.56 13.98
CA ALA A 129 0.36 1.63 14.90
C ALA A 129 0.46 3.03 14.27
N LYS A 130 -0.09 3.21 13.06
CA LYS A 130 -0.05 4.46 12.28
C LYS A 130 1.39 4.94 11.99
N GLY A 131 2.29 4.01 11.65
CA GLY A 131 3.68 4.29 11.29
C GLY A 131 4.64 4.44 12.47
N ARG A 132 4.21 4.19 13.73
CA ARG A 132 5.08 4.27 14.91
C ARG A 132 6.00 3.08 15.07
N ALA A 133 5.61 1.91 14.54
CA ALA A 133 6.40 0.70 14.52
C ALA A 133 6.51 0.16 13.09
N GLU A 134 7.69 -0.34 12.76
CA GLU A 134 7.98 -0.98 11.47
C GLU A 134 8.45 -2.42 11.74
N LEU A 135 7.96 -3.37 10.93
CA LEU A 135 8.48 -4.74 10.87
C LEU A 135 9.26 -4.87 9.57
N LEU A 136 10.51 -5.24 9.68
CA LEU A 136 11.37 -5.49 8.53
C LEU A 136 11.81 -6.94 8.51
N LYS A 137 11.70 -7.56 7.34
CA LYS A 137 12.23 -8.90 7.07
C LYS A 137 13.43 -8.79 6.14
N PHE A 138 14.55 -9.39 6.52
CA PHE A 138 15.77 -9.39 5.72
C PHE A 138 16.55 -10.69 5.92
N ARG A 139 17.45 -10.98 4.97
CA ARG A 139 18.32 -12.15 5.03
C ARG A 139 19.65 -11.81 5.69
N VAL A 140 20.08 -12.66 6.60
CA VAL A 140 21.42 -12.61 7.20
C VAL A 140 22.39 -13.23 6.21
N THR A 141 23.31 -12.43 5.68
CA THR A 141 24.35 -12.90 4.74
C THR A 141 25.65 -13.20 5.46
N ASP A 142 26.54 -13.94 4.80
CA ASP A 142 27.88 -14.17 5.32
C ASP A 142 28.60 -12.86 5.65
N GLY A 143 29.36 -12.84 6.74
CA GLY A 143 30.01 -11.63 7.24
C GLY A 143 29.10 -10.63 7.95
N ASN A 144 27.82 -10.91 8.10
CA ASN A 144 26.92 -10.08 8.90
C ASN A 144 27.28 -10.19 10.40
N PRO A 145 27.36 -9.07 11.15
CA PRO A 145 27.71 -9.08 12.58
C PRO A 145 26.78 -9.91 13.48
N LEU A 146 25.59 -10.28 13.00
CA LEU A 146 24.67 -11.15 13.73
C LEU A 146 25.03 -12.63 13.65
N VAL A 147 25.81 -13.05 12.66
CA VAL A 147 26.16 -14.47 12.52
C VAL A 147 26.91 -14.96 13.75
N GLY A 148 26.44 -16.04 14.36
CA GLY A 148 26.96 -16.60 15.60
C GLY A 148 26.58 -15.84 16.88
N CYS A 149 25.79 -14.78 16.80
CA CYS A 149 25.31 -14.07 17.99
C CYS A 149 24.08 -14.75 18.59
N GLN A 150 24.03 -14.80 19.93
CA GLN A 150 22.78 -15.10 20.65
C GLN A 150 21.92 -13.84 20.74
N LEU A 151 20.60 -14.00 20.69
CA LEU A 151 19.67 -12.85 20.70
C LEU A 151 19.80 -11.99 21.95
N LYS A 152 20.03 -12.58 23.11
CA LYS A 152 20.23 -11.85 24.38
C LYS A 152 21.43 -10.88 24.36
N ASP A 153 22.42 -11.13 23.51
CA ASP A 153 23.64 -10.32 23.42
C ASP A 153 23.50 -9.16 22.41
N ILE A 154 22.48 -9.17 21.55
CA ILE A 154 22.30 -8.17 20.50
C ILE A 154 22.10 -6.75 21.06
N PRO A 155 21.25 -6.51 22.08
CA PRO A 155 21.05 -5.17 22.64
C PRO A 155 22.36 -4.57 23.17
N SER A 156 23.16 -5.38 23.86
CA SER A 156 24.45 -4.93 24.42
C SER A 156 25.52 -4.68 23.35
N LYS A 157 25.58 -5.51 22.30
CA LYS A 157 26.55 -5.38 21.21
C LYS A 157 26.20 -4.24 20.25
N LEU A 158 24.91 -4.10 19.91
CA LEU A 158 24.47 -3.13 18.91
C LEU A 158 23.87 -1.85 19.51
N HIS A 159 23.64 -1.80 20.83
CA HIS A 159 23.03 -0.65 21.50
C HIS A 159 21.80 -0.13 20.70
N CYS A 160 20.91 -1.03 20.35
CA CYS A 160 19.68 -0.76 19.58
C CYS A 160 18.52 -1.48 20.23
N ASP A 161 17.42 -0.76 20.45
CA ASP A 161 16.17 -1.33 20.93
C ASP A 161 15.39 -1.91 19.76
N ILE A 162 15.59 -3.20 19.51
CA ILE A 162 14.90 -3.97 18.49
C ILE A 162 14.36 -5.27 19.08
N LEU A 163 13.27 -5.75 18.53
CA LEU A 163 12.72 -7.07 18.83
C LEU A 163 12.82 -7.95 17.57
N ILE A 164 13.52 -9.08 17.66
CA ILE A 164 13.49 -10.12 16.64
C ILE A 164 12.29 -11.01 16.96
N CYS A 165 11.29 -10.97 16.08
CA CYS A 165 10.00 -11.66 16.28
C CYS A 165 10.03 -13.07 15.72
N THR A 166 10.64 -13.28 14.55
CA THR A 166 10.72 -14.58 13.90
C THR A 166 12.07 -14.76 13.24
N VAL A 167 12.50 -16.02 13.19
CA VAL A 167 13.63 -16.48 12.40
C VAL A 167 13.17 -17.63 11.53
N GLU A 168 13.36 -17.53 10.22
CA GLU A 168 13.08 -18.58 9.25
C GLU A 168 14.41 -19.17 8.77
N ARG A 169 14.56 -20.48 8.94
CA ARG A 169 15.76 -21.24 8.54
C ARG A 169 15.33 -22.41 7.67
N GLY A 170 15.58 -22.30 6.35
CA GLY A 170 15.02 -23.23 5.39
C GLY A 170 13.49 -23.16 5.37
N GLU A 171 12.82 -24.28 5.69
CA GLU A 171 11.38 -24.37 5.79
C GLU A 171 10.85 -24.14 7.23
N ASP A 172 11.75 -24.11 8.21
CA ASP A 172 11.38 -23.95 9.62
C ASP A 172 11.19 -22.49 10.00
N VAL A 173 10.14 -22.20 10.75
CA VAL A 173 9.86 -20.88 11.33
C VAL A 173 9.88 -20.98 12.84
N ALA A 174 10.76 -20.23 13.49
CA ALA A 174 10.90 -20.18 14.94
C ALA A 174 10.52 -18.80 15.49
N ILE A 175 9.86 -18.78 16.66
CA ILE A 175 9.81 -17.60 17.53
C ILE A 175 10.98 -17.74 18.49
N PRO A 176 12.07 -16.98 18.30
CA PRO A 176 13.32 -17.25 18.99
C PRO A 176 13.29 -16.73 20.43
N ASP A 177 13.94 -17.47 21.33
CA ASP A 177 14.26 -17.00 22.69
C ASP A 177 15.64 -16.31 22.75
N GLY A 178 16.03 -15.82 23.93
CA GLY A 178 17.31 -15.11 24.12
C GLY A 178 18.54 -15.97 23.83
N ASN A 179 18.48 -17.29 23.90
CA ASN A 179 19.59 -18.21 23.65
C ASN A 179 19.68 -18.64 22.16
N PHE A 180 18.70 -18.28 21.35
CA PHE A 180 18.70 -18.60 19.93
C PHE A 180 19.91 -17.98 19.24
N THR A 181 20.65 -18.79 18.49
CA THR A 181 21.83 -18.34 17.73
C THR A 181 21.47 -18.10 16.28
N ILE A 182 21.75 -16.89 15.78
CA ILE A 182 21.54 -16.51 14.37
C ILE A 182 22.64 -17.12 13.52
N LEU A 183 22.25 -17.68 12.38
CA LEU A 183 23.16 -18.24 11.38
C LEU A 183 23.09 -17.47 10.06
N SER A 184 24.11 -17.64 9.24
CA SER A 184 24.07 -17.16 7.85
C SER A 184 22.94 -17.88 7.08
N GLY A 185 22.24 -17.15 6.24
CA GLY A 185 21.09 -17.64 5.48
C GLY A 185 19.74 -17.42 6.17
N ASP A 186 19.71 -17.20 7.49
CA ASP A 186 18.46 -16.95 8.22
C ASP A 186 17.70 -15.74 7.66
N LEU A 187 16.39 -15.86 7.57
CA LEU A 187 15.48 -14.75 7.33
C LEU A 187 14.94 -14.28 8.67
N ILE A 188 15.29 -13.08 9.09
CA ILE A 188 14.86 -12.54 10.37
C ILE A 188 13.85 -11.41 10.19
N SER A 189 12.81 -11.42 11.03
CA SER A 189 11.83 -10.34 11.11
C SER A 189 12.07 -9.53 12.39
N VAL A 190 12.29 -8.23 12.21
CA VAL A 190 12.64 -7.29 13.29
C VAL A 190 11.56 -6.23 13.42
N VAL A 191 11.13 -5.97 14.65
CA VAL A 191 10.17 -4.88 14.96
C VAL A 191 10.87 -3.84 15.81
N SER A 192 10.73 -2.57 15.45
CA SER A 192 11.09 -1.41 16.27
C SER A 192 10.52 -0.13 15.67
N THR A 193 10.91 1.02 16.25
CA THR A 193 10.65 2.33 15.65
C THR A 193 11.52 2.52 14.40
N SER A 194 11.06 3.34 13.46
CA SER A 194 11.81 3.69 12.24
C SER A 194 13.24 4.18 12.53
N LYS A 195 13.43 4.95 13.62
CA LYS A 195 14.74 5.46 14.06
C LYS A 195 15.68 4.33 14.49
N ASN A 196 15.20 3.42 15.31
CA ASN A 196 16.00 2.30 15.82
C ASN A 196 16.35 1.31 14.72
N ILE A 197 15.42 1.04 13.79
CA ILE A 197 15.66 0.19 12.63
C ILE A 197 16.75 0.78 11.73
N GLN A 198 16.72 2.08 11.44
CA GLN A 198 17.78 2.73 10.67
C GLN A 198 19.15 2.65 11.36
N GLN A 199 19.18 2.83 12.68
CA GLN A 199 20.40 2.70 13.48
C GLN A 199 20.93 1.26 13.45
N PHE A 200 20.04 0.28 13.60
CA PHE A 200 20.36 -1.14 13.53
C PHE A 200 20.98 -1.51 12.17
N PHE A 201 20.31 -1.17 11.05
CA PHE A 201 20.82 -1.45 9.71
C PHE A 201 22.20 -0.79 9.46
N ARG A 202 22.40 0.41 10.00
CA ARG A 202 23.69 1.10 9.89
C ARG A 202 24.79 0.36 10.62
N LYS A 203 24.53 -0.11 11.84
CA LYS A 203 25.49 -0.88 12.66
C LYS A 203 25.79 -2.26 12.09
N MET A 204 24.84 -2.83 11.38
CA MET A 204 24.95 -4.09 10.65
C MET A 204 25.76 -3.99 9.35
N GLY A 205 26.24 -2.81 8.97
CA GLY A 205 26.83 -2.61 7.65
C GLY A 205 25.85 -2.84 6.48
N MET A 206 24.57 -2.95 6.79
CA MET A 206 23.51 -3.14 5.81
C MET A 206 22.92 -1.82 5.31
N ALA A 207 23.36 -0.69 5.84
CA ALA A 207 23.05 0.60 5.29
C ALA A 207 23.63 0.64 3.86
N SER A 208 22.78 0.39 2.87
CA SER A 208 23.13 0.67 1.48
C SER A 208 23.47 2.15 1.34
N ALA A 209 24.28 2.49 0.35
CA ALA A 209 24.53 3.89 0.02
C ALA A 209 23.18 4.61 -0.07
N ARG A 210 22.96 5.55 0.85
CA ARG A 210 21.70 6.30 0.92
C ARG A 210 21.45 6.91 -0.45
N VAL A 211 20.30 6.62 -1.03
CA VAL A 211 19.88 7.31 -2.25
C VAL A 211 19.82 8.79 -1.93
N LYS A 212 20.64 9.58 -2.61
CA LYS A 212 20.73 11.04 -2.39
C LYS A 212 19.90 11.81 -3.40
N ASN A 213 19.84 11.28 -4.62
CA ASN A 213 19.20 11.93 -5.76
C ASN A 213 18.29 10.93 -6.46
N SER A 214 17.15 11.38 -6.93
CA SER A 214 16.23 10.60 -7.75
C SER A 214 15.79 11.39 -8.96
N MET A 215 15.52 10.71 -10.05
CA MET A 215 14.89 11.27 -11.24
C MET A 215 13.57 10.51 -11.45
N ILE A 216 12.48 11.25 -11.58
CA ILE A 216 11.14 10.72 -11.84
C ILE A 216 10.76 11.17 -13.24
N ILE A 217 10.36 10.25 -14.10
CA ILE A 217 9.89 10.53 -15.46
C ILE A 217 8.37 10.45 -15.47
N GLY A 218 7.72 11.55 -15.82
CA GLY A 218 6.29 11.77 -15.73
C GLY A 218 5.89 12.60 -14.51
N GLY A 219 4.96 13.56 -14.68
CA GLY A 219 4.51 14.52 -13.65
C GLY A 219 3.14 14.21 -13.03
N GLY A 220 2.63 12.98 -13.19
CA GLY A 220 1.30 12.60 -12.70
C GLY A 220 1.20 12.51 -11.18
N SER A 221 0.02 12.10 -10.69
CA SER A 221 -0.30 12.02 -9.25
C SER A 221 0.67 11.13 -8.46
N THR A 222 1.07 9.98 -9.02
CA THR A 222 2.07 9.10 -8.39
C THR A 222 3.39 9.83 -8.18
N SER A 223 3.85 10.59 -9.19
CA SER A 223 5.10 11.37 -9.13
C SER A 223 5.03 12.46 -8.08
N TYR A 224 3.90 13.14 -7.97
CA TYR A 224 3.66 14.15 -6.93
C TYR A 224 3.77 13.54 -5.53
N TYR A 225 3.06 12.43 -5.27
CA TYR A 225 3.11 11.77 -3.97
C TYR A 225 4.49 11.21 -3.66
N LEU A 226 5.14 10.58 -4.65
CA LEU A 226 6.48 10.02 -4.50
C LEU A 226 7.51 11.12 -4.22
N ALA A 227 7.51 12.20 -4.99
CA ALA A 227 8.42 13.33 -4.78
C ALA A 227 8.29 13.89 -3.36
N LYS A 228 7.05 14.06 -2.87
CA LYS A 228 6.79 14.52 -1.50
C LYS A 228 7.37 13.59 -0.45
N GLN A 229 7.23 12.28 -0.62
CA GLN A 229 7.79 11.27 0.28
C GLN A 229 9.33 11.27 0.25
N LEU A 230 9.92 11.36 -0.94
CA LEU A 230 11.38 11.36 -1.11
C LEU A 230 12.01 12.62 -0.51
N LEU A 231 11.43 13.79 -0.76
CA LEU A 231 11.88 15.06 -0.18
C LEU A 231 11.80 15.04 1.36
N ALA A 232 10.71 14.51 1.92
CA ALA A 232 10.57 14.33 3.38
C ALA A 232 11.65 13.41 3.98
N ASN A 233 12.18 12.46 3.18
CA ASN A 233 13.28 11.59 3.56
C ASN A 233 14.67 12.18 3.24
N GLY A 234 14.76 13.44 2.77
CA GLY A 234 15.98 14.14 2.45
C GLY A 234 16.66 13.66 1.16
N ILE A 235 15.88 13.10 0.23
CA ILE A 235 16.31 12.70 -1.11
C ILE A 235 15.98 13.86 -2.06
N GLN A 236 16.96 14.30 -2.85
CA GLN A 236 16.72 15.29 -3.89
C GLN A 236 15.95 14.66 -5.04
N VAL A 237 14.97 15.39 -5.58
CA VAL A 237 14.09 14.90 -6.63
C VAL A 237 14.16 15.81 -7.84
N LYS A 238 14.34 15.21 -9.01
CA LYS A 238 14.20 15.85 -10.31
C LYS A 238 13.05 15.19 -11.05
N ILE A 239 12.08 15.97 -11.50
CA ILE A 239 10.95 15.48 -12.30
C ILE A 239 11.15 15.93 -13.73
N VAL A 240 10.94 15.01 -14.67
CA VAL A 240 10.94 15.26 -16.11
C VAL A 240 9.52 15.01 -16.60
N GLU A 241 8.86 16.05 -17.09
CA GLU A 241 7.51 16.01 -17.63
C GLU A 241 7.49 16.56 -19.05
N LYS A 242 6.74 15.93 -19.93
CA LYS A 242 6.60 16.33 -21.33
C LYS A 242 5.65 17.52 -21.48
N ASN A 243 4.55 17.52 -20.73
CA ASN A 243 3.55 18.57 -20.74
C ASN A 243 3.90 19.62 -19.68
N LYS A 244 3.67 20.90 -20.02
CA LYS A 244 3.97 22.03 -19.12
C LYS A 244 2.77 22.51 -18.28
N GLU A 245 1.60 21.84 -18.44
CA GLU A 245 0.37 22.17 -17.72
C GLU A 245 0.34 21.56 -16.32
#